data_1dde17842d69c18f90dd6a3fb8a5b8fd
#
_entry.id   1dde17842d69c18f90dd6a3fb8a5b8fd
#
_cell.length_a   1.000
_cell.length_b   1.000
_cell.length_c   1.000
_cell.angle_alpha   90.00
_cell.angle_beta   90.00
_cell.angle_gamma   90.00
#
_symmetry.space_group_name_H-M   'P 1'
#
loop_
_entity.id
_entity.type
_entity.pdbx_description
1 polymer ?
#
loop_
_entity_poly.entity_id
_entity_poly.type
_entity_poly.pdbx_seq_one_letter_code
_entity_poly.pdbx_strand_id
1 'polypeptide(L)'
;LQGAVREVMPAPGITVLGNQLVTTDAGNLGGVHVSAHEPVVLRGVNFSGAEYACLQEHAFWDNPKGNQATIDAVLRWRANVVRVPLDEECWLGINGAPKAYSGARYQRAMADFATLANASGLIVEVDLHWGAGGTGLPNSDRYPGLDKDHAPAFWQSVATTFKSNRSVIFNMINEPYITSWPCYRNGGCTTPRVGKLGSWQVVGTQSVLDAIRASGAQNVVIVAGLNFSNDLSHWLKYAPKDSARAIVAGVHVYFDDLTCENPTCWTKEFGAIQDAGYPVVVDEFGEFDCGHEKIDRLMDWADARSVQIGYWAWSWNPFSCSKGPSLITDDAGDPTQTYGSGFKKRLENE
;
A
#
# COMPACT_ATOMS: atom_id res chain seq x y z
N LEU A 1 -1.53 41.96 16.46
CA LEU A 1 -1.41 40.55 16.83
C LEU A 1 -1.12 39.77 15.57
N GLN A 2 0.16 39.53 15.26
CA GLN A 2 0.61 38.62 14.21
C GLN A 2 0.28 37.19 14.70
N GLY A 3 -0.69 36.55 14.06
CA GLY A 3 -0.92 35.12 14.24
C GLY A 3 0.35 34.39 13.82
N ALA A 4 1.00 33.69 14.76
CA ALA A 4 2.09 32.81 14.46
C ALA A 4 1.58 31.81 13.41
N VAL A 5 2.16 31.81 12.22
CA VAL A 5 1.99 30.74 11.25
C VAL A 5 2.55 29.50 11.95
N ARG A 6 1.68 28.61 12.35
CA ARG A 6 2.08 27.33 12.94
C ARG A 6 2.78 26.58 11.81
N GLU A 7 4.10 26.49 11.88
CA GLU A 7 4.88 25.71 10.93
C GLU A 7 4.35 24.28 11.00
N VAL A 8 3.72 23.82 9.94
CA VAL A 8 3.18 22.44 9.87
C VAL A 8 4.39 21.52 9.77
N MET A 9 4.69 20.78 10.84
CA MET A 9 5.75 19.78 10.80
C MET A 9 5.39 18.70 9.76
N PRO A 10 6.37 18.17 9.01
CA PRO A 10 6.12 17.07 8.08
C PRO A 10 5.72 15.78 8.82
N ALA A 11 5.26 14.79 8.08
CA ALA A 11 5.03 13.45 8.61
C ALA A 11 6.32 12.87 9.23
N PRO A 12 6.24 12.20 10.39
CA PRO A 12 7.40 11.56 11.00
C PRO A 12 7.85 10.35 10.19
N GLY A 13 9.08 9.94 10.34
CA GLY A 13 9.51 8.63 9.88
C GLY A 13 8.85 7.51 10.68
N ILE A 14 8.62 6.37 10.05
CA ILE A 14 7.99 5.19 10.67
C ILE A 14 8.97 4.03 10.74
N THR A 15 8.90 3.27 11.83
CA THR A 15 9.61 2.00 12.01
C THR A 15 8.75 0.99 12.78
N VAL A 16 9.27 -0.20 13.00
CA VAL A 16 8.61 -1.28 13.75
C VAL A 16 9.25 -1.43 15.12
N LEU A 17 8.41 -1.56 16.15
CA LEU A 17 8.82 -1.94 17.51
C LEU A 17 7.88 -3.05 18.02
N GLY A 18 8.36 -4.29 18.04
CA GLY A 18 7.50 -5.43 18.34
C GLY A 18 6.36 -5.57 17.34
N ASN A 19 5.13 -5.59 17.82
CA ASN A 19 3.92 -5.68 16.99
C ASN A 19 3.28 -4.32 16.68
N GLN A 20 4.03 -3.22 16.80
CA GLN A 20 3.56 -1.85 16.60
C GLN A 20 4.37 -1.11 15.54
N LEU A 21 3.71 -0.17 14.86
CA LEU A 21 4.36 0.91 14.15
C LEU A 21 4.64 2.04 15.13
N VAL A 22 5.85 2.59 15.08
CA VAL A 22 6.25 3.72 15.92
C VAL A 22 6.93 4.78 15.06
N THR A 23 6.86 6.03 15.51
CA THR A 23 7.57 7.15 14.88
C THR A 23 9.08 7.06 15.16
N THR A 24 9.92 7.51 14.23
CA THR A 24 11.36 7.66 14.44
C THR A 24 11.74 9.02 15.01
N ASP A 25 10.93 10.02 14.74
CA ASP A 25 11.09 11.43 15.05
C ASP A 25 9.72 12.07 15.34
N ALA A 26 9.72 13.26 15.87
CA ALA A 26 8.48 14.02 16.07
C ALA A 26 7.99 14.59 14.72
N GLY A 27 6.68 14.70 14.57
CA GLY A 27 6.09 15.21 13.34
C GLY A 27 4.60 15.51 13.46
N ASN A 28 3.97 15.71 12.33
CA ASN A 28 2.51 15.82 12.19
C ASN A 28 1.99 14.60 11.46
N LEU A 29 0.96 13.96 11.99
CA LEU A 29 0.36 12.78 11.38
C LEU A 29 -1.15 13.01 11.23
N GLY A 30 -1.61 13.24 9.99
CA GLY A 30 -3.02 13.53 9.71
C GLY A 30 -3.57 14.79 10.41
N GLY A 31 -2.74 15.79 10.68
CA GLY A 31 -3.12 17.00 11.40
C GLY A 31 -2.89 16.95 12.92
N VAL A 32 -2.40 15.82 13.45
CA VAL A 32 -2.11 15.63 14.88
C VAL A 32 -0.60 15.60 15.11
N HIS A 33 -0.12 16.35 16.10
CA HIS A 33 1.29 16.28 16.51
C HIS A 33 1.57 14.95 17.20
N VAL A 34 2.65 14.29 16.83
CA VAL A 34 3.15 13.06 17.43
C VAL A 34 4.62 13.23 17.85
N SER A 35 5.00 12.60 18.94
CA SER A 35 6.35 12.63 19.48
C SER A 35 7.23 11.56 18.79
N ALA A 36 8.54 11.64 18.97
CA ALA A 36 9.43 10.55 18.59
C ALA A 36 9.18 9.30 19.44
N HIS A 37 9.29 8.12 18.82
CA HIS A 37 9.08 6.81 19.44
C HIS A 37 7.67 6.58 19.97
N GLU A 38 6.69 7.31 19.48
CA GLU A 38 5.29 7.16 19.81
C GLU A 38 4.64 6.07 18.94
N PRO A 39 3.87 5.12 19.55
CA PRO A 39 3.07 4.19 18.77
C PRO A 39 2.02 4.92 17.93
N VAL A 40 1.86 4.51 16.68
CA VAL A 40 0.90 5.11 15.76
C VAL A 40 0.07 4.05 15.05
N VAL A 41 -1.18 4.41 14.77
CA VAL A 41 -2.09 3.63 13.95
C VAL A 41 -2.33 4.38 12.65
N LEU A 42 -2.05 3.72 11.52
CA LEU A 42 -2.27 4.31 10.21
C LEU A 42 -3.69 4.03 9.74
N ARG A 43 -4.42 5.08 9.36
CA ARG A 43 -5.77 5.00 8.79
C ARG A 43 -5.86 5.93 7.59
N GLY A 44 -6.31 5.42 6.46
CA GLY A 44 -6.31 6.24 5.25
C GLY A 44 -6.91 5.61 4.02
N VAL A 45 -6.37 5.96 2.87
CA VAL A 45 -6.97 5.64 1.58
C VAL A 45 -5.95 5.11 0.59
N ASN A 46 -6.42 4.29 -0.34
CA ASN A 46 -5.69 3.92 -1.55
C ASN A 46 -5.93 4.97 -2.64
N PHE A 47 -4.88 5.56 -3.15
CA PHE A 47 -4.94 6.55 -4.23
C PHE A 47 -4.63 5.87 -5.58
N SER A 48 -5.64 5.18 -6.11
CA SER A 48 -5.58 4.46 -7.39
C SER A 48 -5.41 5.43 -8.57
N GLY A 49 -4.72 4.98 -9.60
CA GLY A 49 -4.51 5.70 -10.85
C GLY A 49 -3.07 5.68 -11.36
N ALA A 50 -2.07 5.70 -10.48
CA ALA A 50 -0.69 5.68 -10.90
C ALA A 50 -0.26 4.33 -11.49
N GLU A 51 -0.91 3.23 -11.08
CA GLU A 51 -0.63 1.86 -11.54
C GLU A 51 -1.00 1.61 -13.01
N TYR A 52 -1.90 2.42 -13.60
CA TYR A 52 -2.33 2.25 -14.98
C TYR A 52 -2.21 3.50 -15.87
N ALA A 53 -2.20 4.69 -15.28
CA ALA A 53 -2.31 5.93 -16.05
C ALA A 53 -1.20 6.11 -17.08
N CYS A 54 0.02 5.67 -16.80
CA CYS A 54 1.12 5.78 -17.74
C CYS A 54 0.87 4.95 -19.01
N LEU A 55 0.32 3.75 -18.88
CA LEU A 55 0.07 2.84 -19.99
C LEU A 55 -1.24 3.14 -20.73
N GLN A 56 -2.29 3.49 -20.00
CA GLN A 56 -3.65 3.59 -20.54
C GLN A 56 -4.07 5.02 -20.84
N GLU A 57 -3.73 5.98 -19.95
CA GLU A 57 -4.18 7.37 -20.03
C GLU A 57 -3.09 8.30 -20.58
N HIS A 58 -1.87 7.82 -20.80
CA HIS A 58 -0.71 8.63 -21.14
C HIS A 58 -0.56 9.83 -20.19
N ALA A 59 -0.58 9.53 -18.89
CA ALA A 59 -0.47 10.47 -17.79
C ALA A 59 0.29 9.84 -16.62
N PHE A 60 0.69 10.62 -15.61
CA PHE A 60 1.25 10.06 -14.36
C PHE A 60 0.16 9.67 -13.37
N TRP A 61 -1.00 10.29 -13.46
CA TRP A 61 -2.14 10.15 -12.56
C TRP A 61 -3.43 10.14 -13.36
N ASP A 62 -4.39 9.36 -12.93
CA ASP A 62 -5.78 9.45 -13.39
C ASP A 62 -6.49 10.61 -12.66
N ASN A 63 -7.71 10.48 -12.27
CA ASN A 63 -8.46 11.45 -11.49
C ASN A 63 -8.73 10.92 -10.06
N PRO A 64 -8.49 11.71 -9.03
CA PRO A 64 -7.85 13.04 -9.02
C PRO A 64 -6.36 13.01 -9.41
N LYS A 65 -5.78 14.18 -9.63
CA LYS A 65 -4.34 14.30 -9.92
C LYS A 65 -3.52 14.23 -8.63
N GLY A 66 -2.28 13.75 -8.72
CA GLY A 66 -1.33 13.74 -7.61
C GLY A 66 -0.79 15.14 -7.31
N ASN A 67 -1.57 15.96 -6.61
CA ASN A 67 -1.25 17.36 -6.29
C ASN A 67 -1.73 17.76 -4.89
N GLN A 68 -1.45 19.01 -4.48
CA GLN A 68 -1.82 19.51 -3.16
C GLN A 68 -3.32 19.49 -2.91
N ALA A 69 -4.16 19.76 -3.92
CA ALA A 69 -5.61 19.75 -3.74
C ALA A 69 -6.14 18.34 -3.35
N THR A 70 -5.58 17.29 -3.93
CA THR A 70 -5.90 15.91 -3.56
C THR A 70 -5.43 15.59 -2.14
N ILE A 71 -4.21 16.01 -1.78
CA ILE A 71 -3.67 15.82 -0.42
C ILE A 71 -4.56 16.53 0.61
N ASP A 72 -4.93 17.78 0.35
CA ASP A 72 -5.83 18.54 1.22
C ASP A 72 -7.21 17.88 1.35
N ALA A 73 -7.71 17.27 0.27
CA ALA A 73 -8.97 16.54 0.29
C ALA A 73 -8.88 15.28 1.19
N VAL A 74 -7.81 14.52 1.08
CA VAL A 74 -7.53 13.34 1.92
C VAL A 74 -7.41 13.74 3.39
N LEU A 75 -6.66 14.82 3.68
CA LEU A 75 -6.51 15.34 5.04
C LEU A 75 -7.82 15.84 5.67
N ARG A 76 -8.76 16.37 4.86
CA ARG A 76 -10.10 16.73 5.36
C ARG A 76 -10.88 15.54 5.91
N TRP A 77 -10.57 14.33 5.47
CA TRP A 77 -11.13 13.10 6.04
C TRP A 77 -10.36 12.58 7.27
N ARG A 78 -9.34 13.33 7.74
CA ARG A 78 -8.45 12.94 8.83
C ARG A 78 -7.63 11.67 8.57
N ALA A 79 -7.47 11.29 7.31
CA ALA A 79 -6.52 10.25 6.94
C ALA A 79 -5.08 10.67 7.29
N ASN A 80 -4.26 9.69 7.68
CA ASN A 80 -2.86 9.91 8.02
C ASN A 80 -1.90 9.08 7.15
N VAL A 81 -2.43 8.26 6.25
CA VAL A 81 -1.68 7.49 5.26
C VAL A 81 -2.39 7.51 3.91
N VAL A 82 -1.61 7.53 2.85
CA VAL A 82 -2.08 7.33 1.48
C VAL A 82 -1.22 6.26 0.80
N ARG A 83 -1.87 5.26 0.21
CA ARG A 83 -1.21 4.21 -0.58
C ARG A 83 -1.25 4.60 -2.05
N VAL A 84 -0.07 4.58 -2.69
CA VAL A 84 0.14 4.92 -4.09
C VAL A 84 0.57 3.68 -4.84
N PRO A 85 -0.32 3.05 -5.60
CA PRO A 85 0.00 1.88 -6.42
C PRO A 85 0.97 2.26 -7.54
N LEU A 86 2.06 1.50 -7.72
CA LEU A 86 3.04 1.70 -8.77
C LEU A 86 2.93 0.63 -9.86
N ASP A 87 3.31 1.03 -11.06
CA ASP A 87 3.48 0.14 -12.20
C ASP A 87 4.98 -0.07 -12.46
N GLU A 88 5.40 -1.33 -12.53
CA GLU A 88 6.79 -1.71 -12.73
C GLU A 88 7.32 -1.29 -14.10
N GLU A 89 6.50 -1.40 -15.13
CA GLU A 89 6.88 -1.02 -16.50
C GLU A 89 7.01 0.49 -16.65
N CYS A 90 6.11 1.23 -16.01
CA CYS A 90 6.16 2.68 -15.98
C CYS A 90 7.37 3.17 -15.18
N TRP A 91 7.67 2.53 -14.03
CA TRP A 91 8.84 2.88 -13.22
C TRP A 91 10.15 2.62 -13.95
N LEU A 92 10.28 1.45 -14.58
CA LEU A 92 11.52 1.05 -15.28
C LEU A 92 11.61 1.59 -16.71
N GLY A 93 10.51 2.03 -17.32
CA GLY A 93 10.46 2.51 -18.70
C GLY A 93 10.67 1.39 -19.72
N ILE A 94 10.07 0.21 -19.49
CA ILE A 94 10.23 -1.02 -20.29
C ILE A 94 8.91 -1.44 -20.94
N ASN A 95 8.94 -2.52 -21.72
CA ASN A 95 7.78 -3.19 -22.36
C ASN A 95 6.88 -2.25 -23.17
N GLY A 96 7.43 -1.18 -23.73
CA GLY A 96 6.66 -0.23 -24.56
C GLY A 96 5.95 0.86 -23.76
N ALA A 97 6.21 0.99 -22.46
CA ALA A 97 5.70 2.11 -21.66
C ALA A 97 6.02 3.46 -22.32
N PRO A 98 5.05 4.39 -22.43
CA PRO A 98 5.22 5.65 -23.13
C PRO A 98 6.35 6.49 -22.52
N LYS A 99 7.38 6.81 -23.30
CA LYS A 99 8.58 7.53 -22.84
C LYS A 99 8.29 8.88 -22.15
N ALA A 100 7.18 9.52 -22.51
CA ALA A 100 6.78 10.79 -21.88
C ALA A 100 6.30 10.61 -20.45
N TYR A 101 5.85 9.42 -20.06
CA TYR A 101 5.18 9.13 -18.78
C TYR A 101 5.83 7.98 -18.00
N SER A 102 7.00 7.48 -18.45
CA SER A 102 7.72 6.36 -17.83
C SER A 102 9.17 6.68 -17.51
N GLY A 103 9.87 5.73 -16.89
CA GLY A 103 11.25 5.86 -16.47
C GLY A 103 11.43 7.01 -15.47
N ALA A 104 12.51 7.77 -15.62
CA ALA A 104 12.86 8.85 -14.69
C ALA A 104 11.76 9.92 -14.54
N ARG A 105 10.88 10.10 -15.51
CA ARG A 105 9.75 11.03 -15.40
C ARG A 105 8.67 10.51 -14.46
N TYR A 106 8.31 9.23 -14.58
CA TYR A 106 7.36 8.60 -13.68
C TYR A 106 7.92 8.54 -12.25
N GLN A 107 9.18 8.09 -12.08
CA GLN A 107 9.87 8.07 -10.80
C GLN A 107 9.84 9.43 -10.10
N ARG A 108 10.10 10.50 -10.86
CA ARG A 108 10.05 11.87 -10.33
C ARG A 108 8.63 12.25 -9.90
N ALA A 109 7.62 11.98 -10.72
CA ALA A 109 6.24 12.33 -10.40
C ALA A 109 5.78 11.64 -9.10
N MET A 110 6.15 10.36 -8.89
CA MET A 110 5.84 9.62 -7.66
C MET A 110 6.63 10.17 -6.45
N ALA A 111 7.91 10.50 -6.64
CA ALA A 111 8.75 11.07 -5.59
C ALA A 111 8.29 12.48 -5.18
N ASP A 112 7.90 13.31 -6.13
CA ASP A 112 7.38 14.67 -5.89
C ASP A 112 6.06 14.60 -5.11
N PHE A 113 5.15 13.67 -5.48
CA PHE A 113 3.92 13.45 -4.73
C PHE A 113 4.20 12.97 -3.29
N ALA A 114 5.08 12.00 -3.12
CA ALA A 114 5.45 11.52 -1.78
C ALA A 114 6.04 12.65 -0.92
N THR A 115 6.90 13.47 -1.49
CA THR A 115 7.47 14.64 -0.80
C THR A 115 6.39 15.61 -0.36
N LEU A 116 5.44 15.92 -1.25
CA LEU A 116 4.34 16.83 -1.00
C LEU A 116 3.39 16.28 0.08
N ALA A 117 3.04 15.00 0.00
CA ALA A 117 2.19 14.33 0.98
C ALA A 117 2.85 14.28 2.37
N ASN A 118 4.13 13.92 2.43
CA ASN A 118 4.86 13.90 3.70
C ASN A 118 5.00 15.31 4.30
N ALA A 119 5.27 16.33 3.50
CA ALA A 119 5.30 17.73 3.96
C ALA A 119 3.95 18.18 4.55
N SER A 120 2.85 17.55 4.12
CA SER A 120 1.49 17.83 4.59
C SER A 120 1.04 16.94 5.77
N GLY A 121 1.89 16.02 6.24
CA GLY A 121 1.59 15.15 7.39
C GLY A 121 0.99 13.80 7.04
N LEU A 122 1.10 13.32 5.80
CA LEU A 122 0.69 11.98 5.38
C LEU A 122 1.89 11.03 5.27
N ILE A 123 1.76 9.84 5.82
CA ILE A 123 2.63 8.71 5.44
C ILE A 123 2.26 8.27 4.03
N VAL A 124 3.25 7.87 3.25
CA VAL A 124 3.02 7.34 1.90
C VAL A 124 3.44 5.88 1.86
N GLU A 125 2.52 5.00 1.49
CA GLU A 125 2.87 3.65 1.07
C GLU A 125 3.02 3.63 -0.45
N VAL A 126 4.06 2.97 -0.94
CA VAL A 126 4.21 2.63 -2.36
C VAL A 126 4.25 1.12 -2.50
N ASP A 127 3.49 0.57 -3.44
CA ASP A 127 3.44 -0.86 -3.71
C ASP A 127 3.75 -1.21 -5.16
N LEU A 128 4.25 -2.41 -5.39
CA LEU A 128 4.31 -3.00 -6.72
C LEU A 128 2.92 -3.56 -7.06
N HIS A 129 2.10 -2.75 -7.75
CA HIS A 129 0.72 -3.09 -8.04
C HIS A 129 0.58 -3.90 -9.32
N TRP A 130 1.14 -3.39 -10.41
CA TRP A 130 1.24 -4.09 -11.69
C TRP A 130 2.70 -4.33 -12.04
N GLY A 131 2.99 -5.56 -12.43
CA GLY A 131 4.36 -6.00 -12.67
C GLY A 131 4.67 -6.27 -14.14
N ALA A 132 5.94 -6.39 -14.47
CA ALA A 132 6.47 -6.47 -15.83
C ALA A 132 6.82 -7.89 -16.28
N GLY A 133 6.33 -8.92 -15.61
CA GLY A 133 6.69 -10.31 -15.90
C GLY A 133 6.17 -10.83 -17.25
N GLY A 134 6.84 -11.83 -17.80
CA GLY A 134 6.39 -12.57 -18.97
C GLY A 134 7.00 -12.12 -20.29
N THR A 135 6.17 -11.90 -21.31
CA THR A 135 6.59 -11.78 -22.72
C THR A 135 7.11 -10.40 -23.13
N GLY A 136 7.22 -9.45 -22.24
CA GLY A 136 7.62 -8.08 -22.54
C GLY A 136 6.52 -7.23 -23.20
N LEU A 137 5.27 -7.68 -23.09
CA LEU A 137 4.09 -6.89 -23.44
C LEU A 137 3.62 -6.08 -22.26
N PRO A 138 3.01 -4.89 -22.45
CA PRO A 138 2.44 -4.13 -21.34
C PRO A 138 1.43 -4.94 -20.55
N ASN A 139 1.58 -4.92 -19.22
CA ASN A 139 0.71 -5.62 -18.29
C ASN A 139 -0.34 -4.66 -17.73
N SER A 140 -1.60 -5.06 -17.83
CA SER A 140 -2.73 -4.35 -17.23
C SER A 140 -3.61 -5.29 -16.41
N ASP A 141 -3.02 -6.36 -15.89
CA ASP A 141 -3.73 -7.43 -15.21
C ASP A 141 -3.03 -7.80 -13.90
N ARG A 142 -3.68 -8.66 -13.12
CA ARG A 142 -3.21 -9.17 -11.84
C ARG A 142 -1.83 -9.81 -11.95
N TYR A 143 -1.03 -9.60 -10.92
CA TYR A 143 0.37 -10.01 -10.89
C TYR A 143 0.58 -11.16 -9.89
N PRO A 144 0.62 -12.43 -10.36
CA PRO A 144 0.58 -13.60 -9.48
C PRO A 144 1.79 -13.75 -8.56
N GLY A 145 2.94 -13.21 -8.94
CA GLY A 145 4.16 -13.32 -8.17
C GLY A 145 5.29 -12.50 -8.78
N LEU A 146 6.18 -12.03 -7.92
CA LEU A 146 7.33 -11.19 -8.29
C LEU A 146 8.17 -11.85 -9.38
N ASP A 147 8.35 -11.19 -10.52
CA ASP A 147 9.16 -11.70 -11.60
C ASP A 147 10.66 -11.59 -11.29
N LYS A 148 11.39 -12.58 -11.72
CA LYS A 148 12.84 -12.66 -11.51
C LYS A 148 13.60 -11.61 -12.32
N ASP A 149 13.04 -11.21 -13.47
CA ASP A 149 13.76 -10.40 -14.44
C ASP A 149 13.79 -8.92 -14.07
N HIS A 150 12.75 -8.38 -13.43
CA HIS A 150 12.61 -6.94 -13.20
C HIS A 150 12.36 -6.55 -11.74
N ALA A 151 11.59 -7.34 -10.96
CA ALA A 151 11.20 -6.97 -9.60
C ALA A 151 12.38 -6.65 -8.66
N PRO A 152 13.53 -7.32 -8.71
CA PRO A 152 14.69 -6.92 -7.90
C PRO A 152 15.24 -5.54 -8.30
N ALA A 153 15.32 -5.24 -9.60
CA ALA A 153 15.79 -3.95 -10.10
C ALA A 153 14.81 -2.82 -9.79
N PHE A 154 13.51 -3.09 -9.93
CA PHE A 154 12.45 -2.17 -9.54
C PHE A 154 12.59 -1.79 -8.06
N TRP A 155 12.62 -2.76 -7.15
CA TRP A 155 12.70 -2.49 -5.73
C TRP A 155 14.01 -1.87 -5.28
N GLN A 156 15.14 -2.22 -5.93
CA GLN A 156 16.41 -1.54 -5.69
C GLN A 156 16.32 -0.05 -6.07
N SER A 157 15.65 0.26 -7.19
CA SER A 157 15.47 1.63 -7.65
C SER A 157 14.51 2.41 -6.74
N VAL A 158 13.33 1.84 -6.40
CA VAL A 158 12.38 2.45 -5.45
C VAL A 158 13.04 2.71 -4.11
N ALA A 159 13.71 1.71 -3.56
CA ALA A 159 14.39 1.82 -2.28
C ALA A 159 15.51 2.88 -2.30
N THR A 160 16.27 2.97 -3.40
CA THR A 160 17.30 4.01 -3.57
C THR A 160 16.68 5.40 -3.60
N THR A 161 15.53 5.55 -4.24
CA THR A 161 14.81 6.83 -4.33
C THR A 161 14.33 7.29 -2.95
N PHE A 162 13.82 6.38 -2.14
CA PHE A 162 13.16 6.75 -0.87
C PHE A 162 13.94 6.41 0.41
N LYS A 163 15.16 5.85 0.35
CA LYS A 163 15.91 5.38 1.52
C LYS A 163 16.18 6.43 2.60
N SER A 164 16.24 7.70 2.24
CA SER A 164 16.41 8.82 3.18
C SER A 164 15.08 9.37 3.71
N ASN A 165 13.96 8.86 3.22
CA ASN A 165 12.62 9.29 3.60
C ASN A 165 11.88 8.15 4.33
N ARG A 166 11.95 8.13 5.66
CA ARG A 166 11.32 7.10 6.50
C ARG A 166 9.80 7.26 6.64
N SER A 167 9.23 8.35 6.11
CA SER A 167 7.77 8.56 6.00
C SER A 167 7.18 7.88 4.75
N VAL A 168 8.02 7.20 3.95
CA VAL A 168 7.60 6.30 2.88
C VAL A 168 7.79 4.86 3.33
N ILE A 169 6.74 4.04 3.21
CA ILE A 169 6.75 2.61 3.49
C ILE A 169 6.55 1.83 2.18
N PHE A 170 7.09 0.63 2.10
CA PHE A 170 7.09 -0.18 0.88
C PHE A 170 6.17 -1.39 1.04
N ASN A 171 5.42 -1.74 0.01
CA ASN A 171 4.70 -2.99 -0.07
C ASN A 171 5.22 -3.79 -1.28
N MET A 172 5.85 -4.92 -1.02
CA MET A 172 6.63 -5.64 -2.03
C MET A 172 5.83 -6.11 -3.23
N ILE A 173 4.56 -6.43 -3.04
CA ILE A 173 3.65 -6.88 -4.10
C ILE A 173 2.20 -6.74 -3.62
N ASN A 174 1.34 -6.21 -4.49
CA ASN A 174 -0.07 -5.94 -4.19
C ASN A 174 -0.87 -7.21 -3.82
N GLU A 175 -1.15 -8.06 -4.79
CA GLU A 175 -2.07 -9.20 -4.65
C GLU A 175 -1.52 -10.48 -5.26
N PRO A 176 -0.49 -11.10 -4.65
CA PRO A 176 0.06 -12.34 -5.16
C PRO A 176 -0.95 -13.48 -5.02
N TYR A 177 -1.10 -14.28 -6.08
CA TYR A 177 -2.00 -15.44 -6.08
C TYR A 177 -1.32 -16.76 -6.48
N ILE A 178 0.02 -16.81 -6.45
CA ILE A 178 0.71 -18.08 -6.48
C ILE A 178 0.31 -18.90 -5.25
N THR A 179 0.17 -20.22 -5.42
CA THR A 179 -0.36 -21.10 -4.35
C THR A 179 0.70 -21.66 -3.43
N SER A 180 1.98 -21.40 -3.70
CA SER A 180 3.10 -21.99 -2.97
C SER A 180 3.80 -21.00 -2.06
N TRP A 181 3.56 -21.07 -0.77
CA TRP A 181 4.28 -20.31 0.24
C TRP A 181 5.80 -20.47 0.18
N PRO A 182 6.37 -21.70 -0.02
CA PRO A 182 7.81 -21.83 -0.24
C PRO A 182 8.32 -21.05 -1.45
N CYS A 183 7.58 -21.06 -2.56
CA CYS A 183 7.96 -20.29 -3.74
C CYS A 183 7.80 -18.79 -3.52
N TYR A 184 6.74 -18.36 -2.88
CA TYR A 184 6.53 -16.95 -2.50
C TYR A 184 7.72 -16.39 -1.73
N ARG A 185 8.25 -17.17 -0.76
CA ARG A 185 9.41 -16.75 0.01
C ARG A 185 10.74 -16.88 -0.72
N ASN A 186 10.99 -18.04 -1.36
CA ASN A 186 12.32 -18.42 -1.83
C ASN A 186 12.49 -18.27 -3.35
N GLY A 187 11.39 -18.09 -4.09
CA GLY A 187 11.40 -18.12 -5.54
C GLY A 187 11.59 -19.53 -6.11
N GLY A 188 11.96 -19.61 -7.37
CA GLY A 188 12.33 -20.86 -8.05
C GLY A 188 11.17 -21.63 -8.66
N CYS A 189 9.94 -21.15 -8.56
CA CYS A 189 8.80 -21.70 -9.31
C CYS A 189 8.43 -20.78 -10.49
N THR A 190 7.52 -21.28 -11.32
CA THR A 190 6.94 -20.54 -12.45
C THR A 190 5.52 -20.14 -12.10
N THR A 191 5.12 -18.93 -12.45
CA THR A 191 3.73 -18.47 -12.26
C THR A 191 2.74 -19.27 -13.08
N PRO A 192 1.45 -19.28 -12.70
CA PRO A 192 0.37 -19.62 -13.63
C PRO A 192 0.45 -18.77 -14.89
N ARG A 193 -0.15 -19.25 -15.98
CA ARG A 193 -0.22 -18.47 -17.21
C ARG A 193 -1.16 -17.28 -17.03
N VAL A 194 -0.66 -16.09 -17.35
CA VAL A 194 -1.44 -14.84 -17.31
C VAL A 194 -1.71 -14.37 -18.73
N GLY A 195 -2.86 -14.72 -19.29
CA GLY A 195 -3.33 -14.28 -20.59
C GLY A 195 -2.24 -14.31 -21.69
N LYS A 196 -2.02 -13.17 -22.32
CA LYS A 196 -0.99 -12.97 -23.36
C LYS A 196 0.43 -12.82 -22.81
N LEU A 197 0.56 -12.50 -21.53
CA LEU A 197 1.86 -12.33 -20.86
C LEU A 197 2.60 -13.66 -20.66
N GLY A 198 1.88 -14.78 -20.72
CA GLY A 198 2.49 -16.08 -20.49
C GLY A 198 2.75 -16.36 -19.01
N SER A 199 3.86 -17.01 -18.72
CA SER A 199 4.33 -17.34 -17.38
C SER A 199 5.76 -16.85 -17.22
N TRP A 200 6.19 -16.62 -15.97
CA TRP A 200 7.56 -16.21 -15.66
C TRP A 200 8.11 -16.90 -14.43
N GLN A 201 9.43 -16.85 -14.29
CA GLN A 201 10.11 -17.34 -13.11
C GLN A 201 9.90 -16.36 -11.94
N VAL A 202 9.50 -16.91 -10.80
CA VAL A 202 9.28 -16.12 -9.57
C VAL A 202 10.61 -15.92 -8.85
N VAL A 203 10.89 -14.66 -8.47
CA VAL A 203 11.87 -14.33 -7.45
C VAL A 203 11.19 -14.33 -6.08
N GLY A 204 11.84 -14.88 -5.07
CA GLY A 204 11.23 -14.92 -3.73
C GLY A 204 11.26 -13.55 -3.02
N THR A 205 10.31 -13.35 -2.12
CA THR A 205 10.24 -12.14 -1.27
C THR A 205 11.50 -11.91 -0.45
N GLN A 206 12.24 -12.98 -0.06
CA GLN A 206 13.53 -12.83 0.59
C GLN A 206 14.54 -12.09 -0.29
N SER A 207 14.67 -12.49 -1.55
CA SER A 207 15.64 -11.86 -2.48
C SER A 207 15.27 -10.39 -2.78
N VAL A 208 13.98 -10.10 -2.85
CA VAL A 208 13.50 -8.72 -3.05
C VAL A 208 13.77 -7.86 -1.81
N LEU A 209 13.50 -8.38 -0.61
CA LEU A 209 13.84 -7.70 0.64
C LEU A 209 15.35 -7.43 0.76
N ASP A 210 16.16 -8.42 0.38
CA ASP A 210 17.63 -8.28 0.38
C ASP A 210 18.08 -7.18 -0.60
N ALA A 211 17.45 -7.06 -1.77
CA ALA A 211 17.72 -5.99 -2.73
C ALA A 211 17.32 -4.60 -2.18
N ILE A 212 16.18 -4.50 -1.48
CA ILE A 212 15.76 -3.28 -0.77
C ILE A 212 16.82 -2.90 0.27
N ARG A 213 17.25 -3.83 1.12
CA ARG A 213 18.22 -3.56 2.19
C ARG A 213 19.63 -3.28 1.67
N ALA A 214 20.02 -3.89 0.56
CA ALA A 214 21.30 -3.62 -0.11
C ALA A 214 21.41 -2.17 -0.64
N SER A 215 20.30 -1.49 -0.91
CA SER A 215 20.27 -0.07 -1.25
C SER A 215 20.64 0.85 -0.06
N GLY A 216 20.65 0.33 1.15
CA GLY A 216 20.76 1.06 2.41
C GLY A 216 19.43 1.52 3.02
N ALA A 217 18.30 1.19 2.38
CA ALA A 217 16.98 1.56 2.89
C ALA A 217 16.64 0.80 4.17
N GLN A 218 16.16 1.53 5.18
CA GLN A 218 15.66 1.01 6.46
C GLN A 218 14.15 1.22 6.60
N ASN A 219 13.47 1.57 5.52
CA ASN A 219 12.03 1.79 5.48
C ASN A 219 11.27 0.55 5.91
N VAL A 220 10.08 0.74 6.48
CA VAL A 220 9.13 -0.34 6.74
C VAL A 220 8.77 -1.02 5.43
N VAL A 221 8.70 -2.35 5.46
CA VAL A 221 8.33 -3.17 4.31
C VAL A 221 7.12 -4.03 4.66
N ILE A 222 6.02 -3.83 3.95
CA ILE A 222 4.84 -4.68 4.03
C ILE A 222 5.08 -5.92 3.17
N VAL A 223 4.78 -7.08 3.77
CA VAL A 223 4.83 -8.40 3.16
C VAL A 223 3.41 -8.92 3.07
N ALA A 224 2.85 -8.88 1.88
CA ALA A 224 1.47 -9.30 1.61
C ALA A 224 1.23 -10.79 1.91
N GLY A 225 -0.02 -11.15 2.15
CA GLY A 225 -0.46 -12.54 2.17
C GLY A 225 -0.52 -13.16 0.77
N LEU A 226 -0.89 -14.43 0.67
CA LEU A 226 -1.24 -15.09 -0.59
C LEU A 226 -2.74 -14.96 -0.88
N ASN A 227 -3.21 -15.58 -1.96
CA ASN A 227 -4.60 -15.57 -2.38
C ASN A 227 -5.19 -14.15 -2.42
N PHE A 228 -4.60 -13.30 -3.28
CA PHE A 228 -4.97 -11.89 -3.40
C PHE A 228 -4.77 -11.11 -2.08
N SER A 229 -3.66 -11.39 -1.40
CA SER A 229 -3.31 -10.79 -0.10
C SER A 229 -4.28 -11.12 1.06
N ASN A 230 -5.22 -12.06 0.87
CA ASN A 230 -6.23 -12.42 1.88
C ASN A 230 -5.80 -13.57 2.82
N ASP A 231 -4.88 -14.44 2.40
CA ASP A 231 -4.38 -15.60 3.16
C ASP A 231 -3.09 -15.28 3.89
N LEU A 232 -3.14 -15.19 5.22
CA LEU A 232 -1.99 -15.06 6.11
C LEU A 232 -1.69 -16.34 6.92
N SER A 233 -2.37 -17.45 6.61
CA SER A 233 -2.34 -18.70 7.42
C SER A 233 -0.93 -19.26 7.65
N HIS A 234 0.01 -19.01 6.75
CA HIS A 234 1.39 -19.47 6.87
C HIS A 234 2.42 -18.34 6.88
N TRP A 235 1.97 -17.10 7.03
CA TRP A 235 2.84 -15.93 6.99
C TRP A 235 4.00 -16.03 7.98
N LEU A 236 3.76 -16.38 9.24
CA LEU A 236 4.80 -16.52 10.27
C LEU A 236 5.90 -17.51 9.89
N LYS A 237 5.55 -18.57 9.18
CA LYS A 237 6.51 -19.59 8.73
C LYS A 237 7.35 -19.12 7.55
N TYR A 238 6.75 -18.32 6.66
CA TYR A 238 7.35 -17.97 5.37
C TYR A 238 7.66 -16.49 5.21
N ALA A 239 7.44 -15.67 6.22
CA ALA A 239 7.90 -14.27 6.20
C ALA A 239 9.41 -14.20 5.96
N PRO A 240 9.88 -13.27 5.11
CA PRO A 240 11.31 -13.10 4.88
C PRO A 240 12.00 -12.62 6.17
N LYS A 241 13.26 -12.99 6.33
CA LYS A 241 14.08 -12.49 7.45
C LYS A 241 14.61 -11.12 7.12
N ASP A 242 14.34 -10.17 8.00
CA ASP A 242 14.75 -8.78 7.81
C ASP A 242 15.82 -8.36 8.82
N SER A 243 16.99 -7.94 8.34
CA SER A 243 18.05 -7.42 9.19
C SER A 243 17.69 -6.10 9.88
N ALA A 244 16.81 -5.29 9.26
CA ALA A 244 16.30 -4.05 9.83
C ALA A 244 15.15 -4.27 10.84
N ARG A 245 14.59 -5.49 10.93
CA ARG A 245 13.42 -5.82 11.75
C ARG A 245 12.22 -4.88 11.53
N ALA A 246 12.01 -4.49 10.29
CA ALA A 246 11.01 -3.49 9.90
C ALA A 246 10.03 -4.07 8.86
N ILE A 247 9.59 -5.32 9.04
CA ILE A 247 8.55 -5.93 8.22
C ILE A 247 7.19 -5.91 8.93
N VAL A 248 6.13 -5.81 8.14
CA VAL A 248 4.71 -5.77 8.54
C VAL A 248 3.94 -6.77 7.69
N ALA A 249 2.96 -7.46 8.25
CA ALA A 249 2.06 -8.29 7.47
C ALA A 249 0.96 -7.42 6.85
N GLY A 250 0.80 -7.47 5.53
CA GLY A 250 -0.27 -6.79 4.78
C GLY A 250 -1.38 -7.75 4.41
N VAL A 251 -2.63 -7.29 4.47
CA VAL A 251 -3.79 -8.10 4.12
C VAL A 251 -4.87 -7.29 3.41
N HIS A 252 -5.55 -7.92 2.43
CA HIS A 252 -6.71 -7.35 1.73
C HIS A 252 -8.00 -8.07 2.12
N VAL A 253 -9.09 -7.32 2.30
CA VAL A 253 -10.41 -7.88 2.69
C VAL A 253 -11.52 -7.21 1.89
N TYR A 254 -12.16 -7.94 0.99
CA TYR A 254 -13.21 -7.41 0.09
C TYR A 254 -14.59 -8.03 0.25
N PHE A 255 -14.73 -9.08 1.05
CA PHE A 255 -16.00 -9.79 1.26
C PHE A 255 -16.59 -10.36 -0.04
N ASP A 256 -15.72 -10.98 -0.84
CA ASP A 256 -15.99 -11.56 -2.14
C ASP A 256 -15.82 -13.09 -2.18
N ASP A 257 -16.10 -13.75 -1.04
CA ASP A 257 -15.99 -15.19 -0.84
C ASP A 257 -14.55 -15.75 -0.78
N LEU A 258 -13.56 -14.90 -0.47
CA LEU A 258 -12.24 -15.37 -0.09
C LEU A 258 -12.24 -15.97 1.34
N THR A 259 -11.13 -16.55 1.74
CA THR A 259 -11.10 -17.43 2.92
C THR A 259 -11.16 -16.69 4.25
N CYS A 260 -10.66 -15.45 4.32
CA CYS A 260 -10.49 -14.73 5.58
C CYS A 260 -11.30 -13.43 5.66
N GLU A 261 -12.64 -13.57 5.78
CA GLU A 261 -13.60 -12.45 5.73
C GLU A 261 -14.50 -12.36 6.97
N ASN A 262 -14.05 -12.91 8.09
CA ASN A 262 -14.83 -12.90 9.33
C ASN A 262 -13.94 -12.83 10.57
N PRO A 263 -14.46 -12.37 11.73
CA PRO A 263 -13.71 -12.16 12.95
C PRO A 263 -12.98 -13.40 13.48
N THR A 264 -13.50 -14.60 13.22
CA THR A 264 -12.86 -15.86 13.64
C THR A 264 -11.55 -16.06 12.87
N CYS A 265 -11.58 -15.87 11.54
CA CYS A 265 -10.39 -15.95 10.71
C CYS A 265 -9.41 -14.81 11.04
N TRP A 266 -9.88 -13.58 11.15
CA TRP A 266 -9.02 -12.44 11.49
C TRP A 266 -8.28 -12.65 12.80
N THR A 267 -8.94 -13.17 13.83
CA THR A 267 -8.32 -13.49 15.11
C THR A 267 -7.28 -14.61 14.95
N LYS A 268 -7.62 -15.65 14.19
CA LYS A 268 -6.76 -16.83 14.01
C LYS A 268 -5.51 -16.53 13.18
N GLU A 269 -5.61 -15.67 12.17
CA GLU A 269 -4.51 -15.36 11.26
C GLU A 269 -3.86 -14.03 11.59
N PHE A 270 -4.57 -12.93 11.47
CA PHE A 270 -4.00 -11.59 11.68
C PHE A 270 -3.65 -11.37 13.16
N GLY A 271 -4.56 -11.76 14.06
CA GLY A 271 -4.31 -11.69 15.51
C GLY A 271 -3.10 -12.52 15.94
N ALA A 272 -2.97 -13.74 15.43
CA ALA A 272 -1.83 -14.61 15.76
C ALA A 272 -0.48 -14.06 15.30
N ILE A 273 -0.42 -13.36 14.16
CA ILE A 273 0.79 -12.68 13.69
C ILE A 273 1.16 -11.54 14.63
N GLN A 274 0.16 -10.75 15.03
CA GLN A 274 0.35 -9.66 15.97
C GLN A 274 0.81 -10.17 17.36
N ASP A 275 0.21 -11.25 17.84
CA ASP A 275 0.58 -11.89 19.12
C ASP A 275 1.99 -12.52 19.06
N ALA A 276 2.46 -12.88 17.87
CA ALA A 276 3.83 -13.34 17.62
C ALA A 276 4.87 -12.20 17.53
N GLY A 277 4.45 -10.94 17.66
CA GLY A 277 5.33 -9.79 17.74
C GLY A 277 5.58 -9.08 16.41
N TYR A 278 4.71 -9.25 15.40
CA TYR A 278 4.76 -8.52 14.14
C TYR A 278 3.54 -7.59 13.99
N PRO A 279 3.72 -6.37 13.46
CA PRO A 279 2.58 -5.54 13.11
C PRO A 279 1.77 -6.15 11.97
N VAL A 280 0.49 -5.87 11.95
CA VAL A 280 -0.44 -6.21 10.86
C VAL A 280 -1.13 -4.94 10.39
N VAL A 281 -1.36 -4.80 9.10
CA VAL A 281 -2.17 -3.73 8.50
C VAL A 281 -3.14 -4.32 7.48
N VAL A 282 -4.33 -3.72 7.40
CA VAL A 282 -5.28 -3.98 6.33
C VAL A 282 -5.09 -2.88 5.28
N ASP A 283 -4.11 -3.09 4.41
CA ASP A 283 -3.64 -2.07 3.46
C ASP A 283 -4.53 -1.93 2.22
N GLU A 284 -5.56 -2.79 2.12
CA GLU A 284 -6.62 -2.64 1.14
C GLU A 284 -7.90 -3.34 1.61
N PHE A 285 -9.02 -2.66 1.53
CA PHE A 285 -10.32 -3.25 1.79
C PHE A 285 -11.45 -2.44 1.14
N GLY A 286 -12.61 -3.10 0.97
CA GLY A 286 -13.79 -2.46 0.42
C GLY A 286 -14.98 -3.39 0.33
N GLU A 287 -16.14 -2.85 -0.08
CA GLU A 287 -17.35 -3.61 -0.38
C GLU A 287 -17.79 -3.36 -1.82
N PHE A 288 -17.92 -4.42 -2.62
CA PHE A 288 -18.32 -4.31 -4.04
C PHE A 288 -19.75 -3.82 -4.25
N ASP A 289 -20.61 -3.94 -3.24
CA ASP A 289 -21.95 -3.36 -3.25
C ASP A 289 -21.98 -1.87 -2.84
N CYS A 290 -20.79 -1.28 -2.58
CA CYS A 290 -20.65 0.08 -2.05
C CYS A 290 -21.39 0.35 -0.74
N GLY A 291 -21.65 -0.68 0.03
CA GLY A 291 -22.07 -0.59 1.43
C GLY A 291 -20.91 -0.29 2.36
N HIS A 292 -21.18 -0.25 3.65
CA HIS A 292 -20.11 -0.11 4.66
C HIS A 292 -20.32 -1.00 5.89
N GLU A 293 -21.36 -1.83 5.91
CA GLU A 293 -21.68 -2.67 7.07
C GLU A 293 -20.61 -3.74 7.33
N LYS A 294 -20.03 -4.30 6.27
CA LYS A 294 -19.02 -5.35 6.38
C LYS A 294 -17.68 -4.77 6.76
N ILE A 295 -17.29 -3.64 6.15
CA ILE A 295 -16.06 -2.95 6.52
C ILE A 295 -16.13 -2.39 7.94
N ASP A 296 -17.30 -1.93 8.41
CA ASP A 296 -17.48 -1.49 9.79
C ASP A 296 -17.13 -2.62 10.77
N ARG A 297 -17.57 -3.86 10.51
CA ARG A 297 -17.21 -5.01 11.34
C ARG A 297 -15.72 -5.32 11.35
N LEU A 298 -15.05 -5.14 10.21
CA LEU A 298 -13.60 -5.31 10.13
C LEU A 298 -12.87 -4.23 10.94
N MET A 299 -13.27 -2.99 10.77
CA MET A 299 -12.69 -1.85 11.49
C MET A 299 -12.95 -1.94 13.00
N ASP A 300 -14.18 -2.33 13.42
CA ASP A 300 -14.50 -2.57 14.83
C ASP A 300 -13.62 -3.65 15.44
N TRP A 301 -13.38 -4.75 14.70
CA TRP A 301 -12.47 -5.80 15.14
C TRP A 301 -11.02 -5.31 15.24
N ALA A 302 -10.55 -4.54 14.26
CA ALA A 302 -9.19 -4.00 14.21
C ALA A 302 -8.92 -3.00 15.36
N ASP A 303 -9.89 -2.13 15.62
CA ASP A 303 -9.80 -1.10 16.67
C ASP A 303 -9.96 -1.67 18.08
N ALA A 304 -10.68 -2.78 18.23
CA ALA A 304 -10.84 -3.49 19.51
C ALA A 304 -9.59 -4.28 19.96
N ARG A 305 -8.57 -4.44 19.10
CA ARG A 305 -7.32 -5.09 19.47
C ARG A 305 -6.56 -4.26 20.52
N SER A 306 -5.85 -4.94 21.43
CA SER A 306 -4.98 -4.28 22.42
C SER A 306 -3.88 -3.42 21.81
N VAL A 307 -3.38 -3.85 20.65
CA VAL A 307 -2.62 -3.06 19.72
C VAL A 307 -3.49 -2.93 18.48
N GLN A 308 -3.96 -1.72 18.20
CA GLN A 308 -4.87 -1.48 17.10
C GLN A 308 -4.20 -1.76 15.76
N ILE A 309 -4.95 -2.30 14.81
CA ILE A 309 -4.50 -2.60 13.45
C ILE A 309 -4.87 -1.43 12.55
N GLY A 310 -3.90 -0.90 11.82
CA GLY A 310 -4.13 0.15 10.83
C GLY A 310 -4.86 -0.38 9.60
N TYR A 311 -5.61 0.51 8.92
CA TYR A 311 -6.37 0.15 7.73
C TYR A 311 -6.56 1.32 6.79
N TRP A 312 -6.55 1.06 5.45
CA TRP A 312 -6.85 2.07 4.44
C TRP A 312 -7.69 1.52 3.30
N ALA A 313 -8.78 2.25 3.03
CA ALA A 313 -9.84 1.78 2.15
C ALA A 313 -9.50 1.97 0.67
N TRP A 314 -9.91 1.05 -0.18
CA TRP A 314 -9.95 1.18 -1.62
C TRP A 314 -11.25 1.88 -2.04
N SER A 315 -11.31 2.91 -2.91
CA SER A 315 -10.18 3.71 -3.32
C SER A 315 -10.58 5.18 -3.50
N TRP A 316 -9.60 6.05 -3.37
CA TRP A 316 -9.72 7.50 -3.63
C TRP A 316 -9.67 7.78 -5.13
N ASN A 317 -10.74 7.40 -5.84
CA ASN A 317 -10.92 7.59 -7.28
C ASN A 317 -12.42 7.70 -7.58
N PRO A 318 -12.89 8.70 -8.35
CA PRO A 318 -14.31 8.97 -8.58
C PRO A 318 -14.93 8.06 -9.66
N PHE A 319 -14.60 6.79 -9.69
CA PHE A 319 -15.30 5.85 -10.54
C PHE A 319 -16.64 5.41 -9.92
N SER A 320 -17.57 4.93 -10.74
CA SER A 320 -18.86 4.46 -10.25
C SER A 320 -18.72 3.22 -9.36
N CYS A 321 -19.50 3.14 -8.28
CA CYS A 321 -19.63 1.95 -7.45
C CYS A 321 -19.98 0.67 -8.22
N SER A 322 -20.53 0.79 -9.42
CA SER A 322 -20.73 -0.37 -10.31
C SER A 322 -19.43 -0.98 -10.86
N LYS A 323 -18.32 -0.26 -10.71
CA LYS A 323 -16.97 -0.71 -11.15
C LYS A 323 -16.08 -1.16 -9.99
N GLY A 324 -16.50 -0.92 -8.75
CA GLY A 324 -15.75 -1.25 -7.55
C GLY A 324 -16.01 -0.26 -6.41
N PRO A 325 -15.46 -0.52 -5.22
CA PRO A 325 -15.63 0.37 -4.08
C PRO A 325 -14.98 1.73 -4.33
N SER A 326 -15.78 2.77 -4.55
CA SER A 326 -15.33 4.14 -4.74
C SER A 326 -15.64 4.98 -3.50
N LEU A 327 -14.63 5.63 -2.94
CA LEU A 327 -14.77 6.49 -1.76
C LEU A 327 -15.36 7.85 -2.10
N ILE A 328 -15.03 8.39 -3.28
CA ILE A 328 -15.34 9.76 -3.67
C ILE A 328 -16.17 9.82 -4.95
N THR A 329 -16.91 10.91 -5.11
CA THR A 329 -17.72 11.18 -6.29
C THR A 329 -17.05 12.12 -7.28
N ASP A 330 -16.04 12.88 -6.82
CA ASP A 330 -15.34 13.90 -7.60
C ASP A 330 -13.91 14.16 -7.11
N ASP A 331 -13.17 14.96 -7.83
CA ASP A 331 -11.79 15.34 -7.53
C ASP A 331 -11.66 16.21 -6.27
N ALA A 332 -12.77 16.82 -5.80
CA ALA A 332 -12.79 17.57 -4.55
C ALA A 332 -12.81 16.65 -3.32
N GLY A 333 -13.07 15.37 -3.51
CA GLY A 333 -13.13 14.38 -2.45
C GLY A 333 -14.46 14.34 -1.72
N ASP A 334 -15.56 14.70 -2.40
CA ASP A 334 -16.90 14.51 -1.85
C ASP A 334 -17.22 13.01 -1.76
N PRO A 335 -17.72 12.53 -0.60
CA PRO A 335 -17.89 11.11 -0.38
C PRO A 335 -19.02 10.51 -1.21
N THR A 336 -18.89 9.25 -1.61
CA THR A 336 -20.02 8.47 -2.10
C THR A 336 -21.07 8.30 -1.00
N GLN A 337 -22.33 8.08 -1.40
CA GLN A 337 -23.48 8.19 -0.49
C GLN A 337 -23.45 7.24 0.71
N THR A 338 -22.93 6.03 0.54
CA THR A 338 -22.88 5.01 1.59
C THR A 338 -21.45 4.67 1.96
N TYR A 339 -20.68 4.08 1.06
CA TYR A 339 -19.33 3.61 1.33
C TYR A 339 -18.38 4.73 1.77
N GLY A 340 -18.25 5.77 0.95
CA GLY A 340 -17.38 6.91 1.27
C GLY A 340 -17.85 7.68 2.51
N SER A 341 -19.15 7.91 2.67
CA SER A 341 -19.70 8.61 3.84
C SER A 341 -19.52 7.81 5.13
N GLY A 342 -19.69 6.49 5.08
CA GLY A 342 -19.47 5.61 6.23
C GLY A 342 -17.99 5.62 6.65
N PHE A 343 -17.09 5.45 5.71
CA PHE A 343 -15.66 5.45 6.00
C PHE A 343 -15.14 6.82 6.46
N LYS A 344 -15.56 7.91 5.82
CA LYS A 344 -15.23 9.28 6.26
C LYS A 344 -15.64 9.53 7.71
N LYS A 345 -16.87 9.16 8.06
CA LYS A 345 -17.38 9.30 9.43
C LYS A 345 -16.54 8.49 10.43
N ARG A 346 -16.05 7.31 10.03
CA ARG A 346 -15.15 6.52 10.87
C ARG A 346 -13.86 7.28 11.15
N LEU A 347 -13.19 7.79 10.12
CA LEU A 347 -11.94 8.53 10.28
C LEU A 347 -12.11 9.83 11.11
N GLU A 348 -13.26 10.50 11.03
CA GLU A 348 -13.54 11.73 11.78
C GLU A 348 -13.78 11.48 13.28
N ASN A 349 -14.11 10.26 13.68
CA ASN A 349 -14.41 9.88 15.07
C ASN A 349 -13.21 9.25 15.80
N GLU A 350 -12.10 9.00 15.11
CA GLU A 350 -10.85 8.45 15.64
C GLU A 350 -9.84 9.58 15.96
#